data_9f6630aee4d7ee285b56811f3caf7c74
#
_entry.id   9f6630aee4d7ee285b56811f3caf7c74
#
_cell.length_a   1.000
_cell.length_b   1.000
_cell.length_c   1.000
_cell.angle_alpha   90.00
_cell.angle_beta   90.00
_cell.angle_gamma   90.00
#
_symmetry.space_group_name_H-M   'P 1'
#
loop_
_entity.id
_entity.type
_entity.pdbx_description
1 polymer ?
#
loop_
_entity_poly.entity_id
_entity_poly.type
_entity_poly.pdbx_seq_one_letter_code
_entity_poly.pdbx_strand_id
1 'polypeptide(L)'
;MSSRSGAVHVATTTRKYKGRIYQSHLLRRTFRVGDQVKHETLGNISHLPPSLIDIIRRSLAGETFLPATKTFHVLRSLPHGHVEAVLGTVRSLELEPLFSSKPCRERDLVLAMLVERLLDPASKLATTRLWHNSTLAEELSVQDANEDELYQALDWLLARQAQIEKKLAARHLHEGSEVLYDISSSYYEGRCCSLVRYGHNRDGKRDRPIIVYGVLTDTEGHPFSVEVYPGNTGDATTVPGQVKKLRERFGLSRVVLVGDRGMLTEKQIAQLKQHPELGWISALKAGAIRQLVEAGALQLSLFDQQNLVEIHTALYPDERLVACFNPLLAEERKRKREELLQATEKELEAIRQQVARRKKKILRKEEIALKVGRVVNRFKMAKHFELTIEDGRFHAQRREEQIREEGLLDGVYVIRTSESKGNLSSPDVVRHYKNLANVERAFRCWKGMDIRVRPIYLRTEEHVRAHIFLCLLAYYVEWHMRAALAPLLFAEEDLAQYRQQRDPVTTAEPSATVQTKKQQKQTEEGFPVQSFPTLLQALATRCRNTCQVQATKETPTFEQVTQATPLQAKAFELLGL
;
A
#
# COMPACT_ATOMS: atom_id res chain seq x y z
N MET A 1 42.61 -1.06 -70.12
CA MET A 1 43.47 -0.24 -69.28
C MET A 1 43.76 -1.04 -68.01
N SER A 2 45.01 -1.52 -67.75
CA SER A 2 45.27 -2.27 -66.52
C SER A 2 45.14 -1.34 -65.31
N SER A 3 44.28 -1.71 -64.35
CA SER A 3 44.16 -0.95 -63.12
C SER A 3 45.44 -0.96 -62.32
N ARG A 4 46.13 0.18 -62.25
CA ARG A 4 47.33 0.33 -61.39
C ARG A 4 46.95 0.10 -59.96
N SER A 5 47.37 -1.01 -59.33
CA SER A 5 47.12 -1.28 -57.91
C SER A 5 48.08 -0.41 -57.07
N GLY A 6 47.53 0.31 -56.07
CA GLY A 6 48.30 1.14 -55.14
C GLY A 6 47.45 1.71 -54.03
N ALA A 7 48.03 1.99 -52.87
CA ALA A 7 47.34 2.54 -51.73
C ALA A 7 46.78 3.95 -52.01
N VAL A 8 45.51 4.17 -51.75
CA VAL A 8 44.86 5.47 -51.87
C VAL A 8 44.90 6.16 -50.50
N HIS A 9 45.22 7.46 -50.47
CA HIS A 9 45.30 8.26 -49.26
C HIS A 9 44.90 9.71 -49.52
N VAL A 10 44.52 10.45 -48.48
CA VAL A 10 44.26 11.90 -48.54
C VAL A 10 45.56 12.64 -48.28
N ALA A 11 46.11 13.30 -49.31
CA ALA A 11 47.25 14.19 -49.16
C ALA A 11 46.80 15.62 -48.94
N THR A 12 47.28 16.25 -47.85
CA THR A 12 47.00 17.68 -47.56
C THR A 12 48.20 18.52 -47.97
N THR A 13 48.04 19.47 -48.89
CA THR A 13 49.04 20.43 -49.27
C THR A 13 48.70 21.81 -48.75
N THR A 14 49.71 22.47 -48.17
CA THR A 14 49.55 23.80 -47.59
C THR A 14 50.32 24.83 -48.39
N ARG A 15 49.66 25.90 -48.81
CA ARG A 15 50.33 27.01 -49.54
C ARG A 15 50.06 28.31 -48.79
N LYS A 16 51.10 29.10 -48.55
CA LYS A 16 51.03 30.47 -48.06
C LYS A 16 51.02 31.45 -49.23
N TYR A 17 50.04 32.32 -49.32
CA TYR A 17 49.93 33.39 -50.29
C TYR A 17 49.37 34.67 -49.67
N LYS A 18 50.07 35.78 -49.81
CA LYS A 18 49.68 37.08 -49.25
C LYS A 18 49.28 37.04 -47.77
N GLY A 19 50.05 36.32 -46.92
CA GLY A 19 49.79 36.21 -45.49
C GLY A 19 48.68 35.23 -45.11
N ARG A 20 47.98 34.62 -46.07
CA ARG A 20 46.90 33.64 -45.83
C ARG A 20 47.39 32.22 -46.12
N ILE A 21 46.95 31.29 -45.32
CA ILE A 21 47.23 29.87 -45.47
C ILE A 21 46.06 29.24 -46.23
N TYR A 22 46.37 28.58 -47.33
CA TYR A 22 45.45 27.79 -48.13
C TYR A 22 45.80 26.33 -47.98
N GLN A 23 44.81 25.49 -47.66
CA GLN A 23 44.96 24.05 -47.60
C GLN A 23 44.15 23.42 -48.73
N SER A 24 44.75 22.45 -49.41
CA SER A 24 44.07 21.67 -50.43
C SER A 24 44.21 20.19 -50.06
N HIS A 25 43.09 19.49 -50.13
CA HIS A 25 42.97 18.07 -49.82
C HIS A 25 42.78 17.30 -51.13
N LEU A 26 43.76 16.45 -51.45
CA LEU A 26 43.80 15.68 -52.70
C LEU A 26 43.71 14.19 -52.38
N LEU A 27 42.82 13.47 -53.06
CA LEU A 27 42.79 12.02 -53.05
C LEU A 27 43.85 11.53 -54.01
N ARG A 28 44.88 10.83 -53.48
CA ARG A 28 46.06 10.37 -54.23
C ARG A 28 46.23 8.86 -54.14
N ARG A 29 46.66 8.26 -55.25
CA ARG A 29 47.11 6.87 -55.30
C ARG A 29 48.63 6.85 -55.37
N THR A 30 49.25 6.04 -54.53
CA THR A 30 50.67 5.81 -54.53
C THR A 30 50.97 4.42 -55.11
N PHE A 31 51.84 4.32 -56.13
CA PHE A 31 52.19 3.07 -56.75
C PHE A 31 53.68 3.10 -57.16
N ARG A 32 54.29 1.92 -57.33
CA ARG A 32 55.68 1.77 -57.78
C ARG A 32 55.71 1.49 -59.26
N VAL A 33 56.66 2.13 -59.94
CA VAL A 33 57.09 1.83 -61.34
C VAL A 33 58.59 1.62 -61.32
N GLY A 34 59.05 0.36 -61.37
CA GLY A 34 60.40 0.01 -61.07
C GLY A 34 60.79 0.41 -59.63
N ASP A 35 61.93 1.04 -59.44
CA ASP A 35 62.45 1.51 -58.16
C ASP A 35 61.86 2.88 -57.71
N GLN A 36 61.01 3.51 -58.56
CA GLN A 36 60.47 4.83 -58.27
C GLN A 36 59.04 4.77 -57.74
N VAL A 37 58.77 5.52 -56.64
CA VAL A 37 57.43 5.74 -56.11
C VAL A 37 56.80 6.89 -56.89
N LYS A 38 55.65 6.63 -57.52
CA LYS A 38 54.84 7.63 -58.24
C LYS A 38 53.51 7.87 -57.56
N HIS A 39 53.03 9.13 -57.68
CA HIS A 39 51.76 9.55 -57.16
C HIS A 39 50.83 10.00 -58.27
N GLU A 40 49.60 9.51 -58.25
CA GLU A 40 48.55 9.92 -59.18
C GLU A 40 47.46 10.63 -58.38
N THR A 41 47.03 11.83 -58.79
CA THR A 41 45.92 12.54 -58.17
C THR A 41 44.62 12.04 -58.80
N LEU A 42 43.81 11.41 -57.99
CA LEU A 42 42.48 10.86 -58.39
C LEU A 42 41.38 11.92 -58.37
N GLY A 43 41.51 12.91 -57.48
CA GLY A 43 40.54 13.99 -57.36
C GLY A 43 40.90 15.05 -56.31
N ASN A 44 40.28 16.21 -56.41
CA ASN A 44 40.39 17.27 -55.42
C ASN A 44 39.12 17.27 -54.56
N ILE A 45 39.30 17.02 -53.26
CA ILE A 45 38.21 16.92 -52.27
C ILE A 45 38.16 18.12 -51.32
N SER A 46 38.92 19.21 -51.63
CA SER A 46 39.02 20.40 -50.77
C SER A 46 37.71 21.17 -50.63
N HIS A 47 36.73 20.92 -51.48
CA HIS A 47 35.38 21.50 -51.41
C HIS A 47 34.46 20.80 -50.39
N LEU A 48 34.88 19.64 -49.88
CA LEU A 48 34.09 18.92 -48.87
C LEU A 48 34.33 19.50 -47.47
N PRO A 49 33.32 19.41 -46.57
CA PRO A 49 33.50 19.80 -45.18
C PRO A 49 34.67 19.07 -44.51
N PRO A 50 35.44 19.73 -43.59
CA PRO A 50 36.59 19.11 -42.92
C PRO A 50 36.27 17.79 -42.21
N SER A 51 35.08 17.66 -41.64
CA SER A 51 34.60 16.42 -41.00
C SER A 51 34.44 15.28 -41.98
N LEU A 52 34.00 15.53 -43.22
CA LEU A 52 33.88 14.51 -44.24
C LEU A 52 35.23 14.08 -44.79
N ILE A 53 36.17 15.05 -44.93
CA ILE A 53 37.57 14.73 -45.34
C ILE A 53 38.24 13.86 -44.27
N ASP A 54 37.99 14.10 -42.99
CA ASP A 54 38.50 13.27 -41.90
C ASP A 54 37.91 11.84 -41.93
N ILE A 55 36.61 11.70 -42.16
CA ILE A 55 35.98 10.40 -42.36
C ILE A 55 36.61 9.63 -43.52
N ILE A 56 36.82 10.29 -44.67
CA ILE A 56 37.45 9.67 -45.83
C ILE A 56 38.87 9.21 -45.47
N ARG A 57 39.65 10.02 -44.73
CA ARG A 57 41.00 9.68 -44.31
C ARG A 57 41.04 8.44 -43.44
N ARG A 58 40.16 8.40 -42.44
CA ARG A 58 40.04 7.30 -41.47
C ARG A 58 39.53 6.01 -42.17
N SER A 59 38.57 6.16 -43.10
CA SER A 59 38.06 5.03 -43.89
C SER A 59 39.14 4.42 -44.78
N LEU A 60 40.00 5.25 -45.40
CA LEU A 60 41.14 4.79 -46.18
C LEU A 60 42.26 4.17 -45.31
N ALA A 61 42.27 4.48 -44.02
CA ALA A 61 43.15 3.85 -43.03
C ALA A 61 42.59 2.51 -42.48
N GLY A 62 41.40 2.09 -42.94
CA GLY A 62 40.78 0.82 -42.56
C GLY A 62 39.69 0.93 -41.51
N GLU A 63 39.34 2.14 -41.07
CA GLU A 63 38.21 2.31 -40.16
C GLU A 63 36.87 2.12 -40.89
N THR A 64 35.96 1.39 -40.28
CA THR A 64 34.60 1.15 -40.81
C THR A 64 33.63 2.15 -40.22
N PHE A 65 32.89 2.87 -41.06
CA PHE A 65 31.83 3.81 -40.69
C PHE A 65 30.47 3.22 -41.03
N LEU A 66 29.58 3.19 -40.03
CA LEU A 66 28.21 2.75 -40.21
C LEU A 66 27.26 3.96 -40.14
N PRO A 67 26.19 3.99 -40.93
CA PRO A 67 25.15 4.99 -40.75
C PRO A 67 24.56 4.91 -39.33
N ALA A 68 24.35 6.04 -38.69
CA ALA A 68 23.81 6.10 -37.31
C ALA A 68 22.54 5.24 -37.11
N THR A 69 21.70 5.17 -38.14
CA THR A 69 20.48 4.35 -38.17
C THR A 69 20.72 2.84 -38.25
N LYS A 70 21.99 2.41 -38.50
CA LYS A 70 22.38 1.00 -38.59
C LYS A 70 23.50 0.65 -37.60
N THR A 71 23.71 1.50 -36.59
CA THR A 71 24.88 1.33 -35.69
C THR A 71 24.63 0.23 -34.69
N PHE A 72 23.41 0.08 -34.17
CA PHE A 72 23.06 -0.99 -33.25
C PHE A 72 21.61 -1.40 -33.38
N HIS A 73 21.31 -2.64 -32.97
CA HIS A 73 19.95 -3.17 -32.79
C HIS A 73 19.67 -3.32 -31.32
N VAL A 74 18.46 -2.96 -30.91
CA VAL A 74 17.91 -3.32 -29.61
C VAL A 74 17.40 -4.76 -29.71
N LEU A 75 18.06 -5.69 -29.03
CA LEU A 75 17.67 -7.11 -29.00
C LEU A 75 16.54 -7.35 -28.01
N ARG A 76 16.57 -6.66 -26.86
CA ARG A 76 15.60 -6.77 -25.79
C ARG A 76 15.45 -5.44 -25.08
N SER A 77 14.23 -5.13 -24.64
CA SER A 77 13.92 -3.95 -23.82
C SER A 77 13.07 -4.41 -22.65
N LEU A 78 13.56 -4.22 -21.42
CA LEU A 78 12.84 -4.60 -20.21
C LEU A 78 12.53 -3.37 -19.36
N PRO A 79 11.29 -3.23 -18.85
CA PRO A 79 10.94 -2.28 -17.81
C PRO A 79 11.90 -2.41 -16.63
N HIS A 80 12.49 -1.28 -16.20
CA HIS A 80 13.54 -1.26 -15.17
C HIS A 80 13.24 -0.27 -14.04
N GLY A 81 12.80 0.95 -14.35
CA GLY A 81 12.75 2.03 -13.37
C GLY A 81 11.86 1.74 -12.16
N HIS A 82 10.76 1.00 -12.30
CA HIS A 82 9.93 0.59 -11.17
C HIS A 82 10.62 -0.47 -10.30
N VAL A 83 11.40 -1.40 -10.90
CA VAL A 83 12.23 -2.36 -10.16
C VAL A 83 13.31 -1.63 -9.38
N GLU A 84 14.01 -0.70 -10.02
CA GLU A 84 15.04 0.14 -9.41
C GLU A 84 14.48 0.94 -8.21
N ALA A 85 13.29 1.54 -8.35
CA ALA A 85 12.64 2.30 -7.30
C ALA A 85 12.29 1.43 -6.09
N VAL A 86 11.66 0.26 -6.30
CA VAL A 86 11.24 -0.62 -5.19
C VAL A 86 12.46 -1.30 -4.56
N LEU A 87 13.35 -1.87 -5.36
CA LEU A 87 14.54 -2.56 -4.86
C LEU A 87 15.53 -1.58 -4.20
N GLY A 88 15.69 -0.38 -4.76
CA GLY A 88 16.46 0.70 -4.16
C GLY A 88 15.91 1.08 -2.78
N THR A 89 14.58 1.23 -2.64
CA THR A 89 13.94 1.47 -1.34
C THR A 89 14.16 0.30 -0.37
N VAL A 90 14.04 -0.95 -0.82
CA VAL A 90 14.34 -2.13 0.01
C VAL A 90 15.77 -2.08 0.57
N ARG A 91 16.74 -1.67 -0.26
CA ARG A 91 18.15 -1.52 0.11
C ARG A 91 18.37 -0.34 1.05
N SER A 92 17.77 0.81 0.78
CA SER A 92 17.87 1.99 1.67
C SER A 92 17.26 1.75 3.04
N LEU A 93 16.23 0.90 3.14
CA LEU A 93 15.63 0.43 4.38
C LEU A 93 16.41 -0.71 5.06
N GLU A 94 17.55 -1.13 4.49
CA GLU A 94 18.38 -2.21 5.01
C GLU A 94 17.59 -3.51 5.30
N LEU A 95 16.65 -3.87 4.40
CA LEU A 95 15.86 -5.09 4.59
C LEU A 95 16.64 -6.36 4.22
N GLU A 96 17.62 -6.28 3.32
CA GLU A 96 18.47 -7.41 2.98
C GLU A 96 19.18 -7.99 4.21
N PRO A 97 19.94 -7.20 5.02
CA PRO A 97 20.56 -7.69 6.25
C PRO A 97 19.56 -8.01 7.37
N LEU A 98 18.34 -7.45 7.30
CA LEU A 98 17.26 -7.79 8.22
C LEU A 98 16.86 -9.26 8.07
N PHE A 99 16.78 -9.75 6.82
CA PHE A 99 16.42 -11.14 6.51
C PHE A 99 17.57 -12.11 6.76
N SER A 100 18.77 -11.76 6.27
CA SER A 100 20.00 -12.52 6.49
C SER A 100 21.21 -11.62 6.29
N SER A 101 22.17 -11.69 7.23
CA SER A 101 23.43 -10.94 7.11
C SER A 101 24.31 -11.38 5.94
N LYS A 102 24.13 -12.63 5.47
CA LYS A 102 24.86 -13.18 4.32
C LYS A 102 23.90 -13.37 3.15
N PRO A 103 24.34 -13.04 1.92
CA PRO A 103 23.60 -13.38 0.71
C PRO A 103 23.34 -14.89 0.65
N CYS A 104 22.12 -15.27 0.26
CA CYS A 104 21.74 -16.65 -0.01
C CYS A 104 20.53 -16.68 -0.95
N ARG A 105 20.34 -17.81 -1.63
CA ARG A 105 19.30 -17.99 -2.64
C ARG A 105 17.90 -17.69 -2.10
N GLU A 106 17.58 -18.18 -0.89
CA GLU A 106 16.28 -17.99 -0.27
C GLU A 106 16.00 -16.51 0.04
N ARG A 107 17.03 -15.74 0.47
CA ARG A 107 16.90 -14.29 0.69
C ARG A 107 16.55 -13.57 -0.60
N ASP A 108 17.26 -13.89 -1.69
CA ASP A 108 17.08 -13.23 -2.97
C ASP A 108 15.72 -13.60 -3.58
N LEU A 109 15.24 -14.83 -3.39
CA LEU A 109 13.87 -15.25 -3.75
C LEU A 109 12.80 -14.54 -2.92
N VAL A 110 13.01 -14.34 -1.62
CA VAL A 110 12.09 -13.56 -0.76
C VAL A 110 12.04 -12.11 -1.23
N LEU A 111 13.19 -11.50 -1.54
CA LEU A 111 13.26 -10.14 -2.08
C LEU A 111 12.52 -10.03 -3.42
N ALA A 112 12.73 -10.99 -4.34
CA ALA A 112 12.04 -11.02 -5.62
C ALA A 112 10.51 -11.13 -5.43
N MET A 113 10.05 -12.02 -4.54
CA MET A 113 8.62 -12.15 -4.22
C MET A 113 8.04 -10.90 -3.56
N LEU A 114 8.82 -10.19 -2.74
CA LEU A 114 8.41 -8.94 -2.09
C LEU A 114 8.25 -7.83 -3.13
N VAL A 115 9.25 -7.64 -3.99
CA VAL A 115 9.22 -6.62 -5.06
C VAL A 115 8.08 -6.91 -6.02
N GLU A 116 7.95 -8.14 -6.49
CA GLU A 116 6.87 -8.55 -7.40
C GLU A 116 5.48 -8.37 -6.76
N ARG A 117 5.37 -8.51 -5.43
CA ARG A 117 4.12 -8.25 -4.72
C ARG A 117 3.67 -6.79 -4.82
N LEU A 118 4.59 -5.86 -5.00
CA LEU A 118 4.32 -4.43 -5.20
C LEU A 118 4.12 -4.06 -6.68
N LEU A 119 4.79 -4.77 -7.58
CA LEU A 119 4.77 -4.48 -9.02
C LEU A 119 3.60 -5.16 -9.73
N ASP A 120 3.48 -6.49 -9.60
CA ASP A 120 2.41 -7.30 -10.20
C ASP A 120 2.04 -8.51 -9.31
N PRO A 121 1.18 -8.29 -8.28
CA PRO A 121 0.81 -9.32 -7.31
C PRO A 121 0.17 -10.55 -7.96
N ALA A 122 0.84 -11.70 -7.89
CA ALA A 122 0.43 -12.93 -8.56
C ALA A 122 0.57 -14.19 -7.68
N SER A 123 0.15 -15.36 -8.19
CA SER A 123 0.43 -16.67 -7.58
C SER A 123 1.93 -17.00 -7.70
N LYS A 124 2.44 -17.94 -6.90
CA LYS A 124 3.86 -18.32 -6.93
C LYS A 124 4.30 -18.79 -8.33
N LEU A 125 3.49 -19.65 -8.96
CA LEU A 125 3.75 -20.10 -10.32
C LEU A 125 3.69 -18.93 -11.34
N ALA A 126 2.76 -17.99 -11.21
CA ALA A 126 2.71 -16.84 -12.10
C ALA A 126 3.90 -15.89 -11.85
N THR A 127 4.30 -15.70 -10.60
CA THR A 127 5.47 -14.88 -10.21
C THR A 127 6.74 -15.35 -10.94
N THR A 128 7.02 -16.69 -11.01
CA THR A 128 8.18 -17.22 -11.74
C THR A 128 8.16 -16.97 -13.25
N ARG A 129 7.07 -16.48 -13.79
CA ARG A 129 6.92 -16.10 -15.21
C ARG A 129 6.92 -14.59 -15.41
N LEU A 130 6.23 -13.87 -14.51
CA LEU A 130 6.01 -12.42 -14.64
C LEU A 130 7.28 -11.61 -14.40
N TRP A 131 8.12 -11.99 -13.45
CA TRP A 131 9.37 -11.26 -13.17
C TRP A 131 10.37 -11.23 -14.34
N HIS A 132 10.19 -12.11 -15.35
CA HIS A 132 10.94 -12.03 -16.61
C HIS A 132 10.46 -10.90 -17.54
N ASN A 133 9.31 -10.31 -17.26
CA ASN A 133 8.78 -9.17 -18.02
C ASN A 133 9.40 -7.83 -17.56
N SER A 134 10.26 -7.87 -16.56
CA SER A 134 11.04 -6.75 -16.05
C SER A 134 12.48 -7.18 -15.81
N THR A 135 13.32 -6.28 -15.31
CA THR A 135 14.70 -6.60 -14.93
C THR A 135 14.82 -7.31 -13.58
N LEU A 136 13.72 -7.56 -12.85
CA LEU A 136 13.73 -8.05 -11.47
C LEU A 136 14.49 -9.37 -11.32
N ALA A 137 14.20 -10.35 -12.19
CA ALA A 137 14.85 -11.65 -12.11
C ALA A 137 16.36 -11.56 -12.33
N GLU A 138 16.80 -10.65 -13.21
CA GLU A 138 18.21 -10.40 -13.51
C GLU A 138 18.92 -9.71 -12.34
N GLU A 139 18.27 -8.67 -11.74
CA GLU A 139 18.80 -7.93 -10.60
C GLU A 139 19.08 -8.79 -9.36
N LEU A 140 18.31 -9.85 -9.17
CA LEU A 140 18.42 -10.74 -8.02
C LEU A 140 18.98 -12.13 -8.38
N SER A 141 19.36 -12.35 -9.65
CA SER A 141 19.91 -13.63 -10.16
C SER A 141 19.00 -14.83 -9.87
N VAL A 142 17.67 -14.67 -10.09
CA VAL A 142 16.64 -15.68 -9.82
C VAL A 142 15.91 -16.18 -11.07
N GLN A 143 16.51 -15.98 -12.26
CA GLN A 143 15.88 -16.28 -13.55
C GLN A 143 15.48 -17.76 -13.69
N ASP A 144 16.25 -18.64 -13.11
CA ASP A 144 16.11 -20.11 -13.17
C ASP A 144 15.17 -20.68 -12.09
N ALA A 145 14.65 -19.84 -11.19
CA ALA A 145 13.86 -20.31 -10.07
C ALA A 145 12.50 -20.86 -10.47
N ASN A 146 12.11 -21.94 -9.82
CA ASN A 146 10.82 -22.60 -9.99
C ASN A 146 9.85 -22.34 -8.82
N GLU A 147 8.61 -22.80 -8.94
CA GLU A 147 7.58 -22.62 -7.93
C GLU A 147 7.94 -23.25 -6.57
N ASP A 148 8.57 -24.42 -6.58
CA ASP A 148 8.92 -25.14 -5.35
C ASP A 148 9.98 -24.39 -4.54
N GLU A 149 10.96 -23.76 -5.20
CA GLU A 149 11.94 -22.91 -4.54
C GLU A 149 11.27 -21.68 -3.89
N LEU A 150 10.20 -21.14 -4.49
CA LEU A 150 9.46 -20.02 -3.88
C LEU A 150 8.73 -20.47 -2.60
N TYR A 151 8.21 -21.68 -2.57
CA TYR A 151 7.61 -22.23 -1.34
C TYR A 151 8.68 -22.51 -0.27
N GLN A 152 9.83 -23.05 -0.63
CA GLN A 152 10.96 -23.24 0.29
C GLN A 152 11.45 -21.88 0.85
N ALA A 153 11.52 -20.84 0.01
CA ALA A 153 11.86 -19.51 0.44
C ALA A 153 10.80 -18.89 1.39
N LEU A 154 9.52 -19.24 1.23
CA LEU A 154 8.47 -18.85 2.18
C LEU A 154 8.66 -19.55 3.53
N ASP A 155 8.98 -20.83 3.57
CA ASP A 155 9.26 -21.56 4.80
C ASP A 155 10.49 -20.99 5.50
N TRP A 156 11.54 -20.70 4.74
CA TRP A 156 12.75 -20.03 5.22
C TRP A 156 12.44 -18.65 5.83
N LEU A 157 11.56 -17.86 5.20
CA LEU A 157 11.11 -16.56 5.70
C LEU A 157 10.33 -16.72 7.00
N LEU A 158 9.38 -17.65 7.06
CA LEU A 158 8.56 -17.92 8.24
C LEU A 158 9.40 -18.32 9.45
N ALA A 159 10.40 -19.17 9.27
CA ALA A 159 11.32 -19.58 10.32
C ALA A 159 12.07 -18.37 10.95
N ARG A 160 12.19 -17.26 10.24
CA ARG A 160 12.86 -16.03 10.67
C ARG A 160 11.91 -14.92 11.14
N GLN A 161 10.60 -15.13 11.01
CA GLN A 161 9.59 -14.10 11.32
C GLN A 161 9.81 -13.47 12.69
N ALA A 162 10.01 -14.27 13.73
CA ALA A 162 10.18 -13.75 15.08
C ALA A 162 11.38 -12.80 15.23
N GLN A 163 12.49 -13.12 14.57
CA GLN A 163 13.71 -12.30 14.60
C GLN A 163 13.55 -11.03 13.77
N ILE A 164 12.91 -11.13 12.59
CA ILE A 164 12.64 -9.99 11.71
C ILE A 164 11.70 -9.02 12.41
N GLU A 165 10.58 -9.50 12.98
CA GLU A 165 9.63 -8.68 13.73
C GLU A 165 10.30 -7.97 14.91
N LYS A 166 11.18 -8.67 15.65
CA LYS A 166 11.94 -8.06 16.76
C LYS A 166 12.81 -6.90 16.29
N LYS A 167 13.52 -7.07 15.16
CA LYS A 167 14.35 -6.01 14.59
C LYS A 167 13.52 -4.85 14.05
N LEU A 168 12.37 -5.13 13.40
CA LEU A 168 11.44 -4.09 12.93
C LEU A 168 10.86 -3.33 14.11
N ALA A 169 10.40 -4.02 15.15
CA ALA A 169 9.90 -3.38 16.37
C ALA A 169 10.94 -2.45 17.00
N ALA A 170 12.20 -2.87 17.08
CA ALA A 170 13.28 -2.07 17.62
C ALA A 170 13.59 -0.78 16.81
N ARG A 171 13.18 -0.71 15.53
CA ARG A 171 13.31 0.51 14.72
C ARG A 171 12.25 1.56 15.06
N HIS A 172 11.07 1.13 15.52
CA HIS A 172 9.89 1.98 15.65
C HIS A 172 9.41 2.15 17.10
N LEU A 173 9.81 1.26 18.01
CA LEU A 173 9.33 1.24 19.37
C LEU A 173 10.44 1.49 20.40
N HIS A 174 10.07 2.21 21.45
CA HIS A 174 10.85 2.45 22.66
C HIS A 174 9.95 2.30 23.89
N GLU A 175 10.52 2.32 25.08
CA GLU A 175 9.75 2.26 26.32
C GLU A 175 8.72 3.39 26.39
N GLY A 176 7.48 3.03 26.68
CA GLY A 176 6.35 3.95 26.70
C GLY A 176 5.71 4.22 25.33
N SER A 177 6.20 3.58 24.26
CA SER A 177 5.56 3.70 22.93
C SER A 177 4.12 3.23 22.93
N GLU A 178 3.33 3.85 22.11
CA GLU A 178 1.97 3.43 21.79
C GLU A 178 1.98 2.47 20.61
N VAL A 179 1.25 1.39 20.77
CA VAL A 179 1.13 0.33 19.77
C VAL A 179 -0.33 0.20 19.37
N LEU A 180 -0.57 0.36 18.09
CA LEU A 180 -1.91 0.18 17.51
C LEU A 180 -2.08 -1.30 17.14
N TYR A 181 -3.19 -1.87 17.54
CA TYR A 181 -3.55 -3.24 17.21
C TYR A 181 -4.96 -3.33 16.67
N ASP A 182 -5.07 -3.95 15.51
CA ASP A 182 -6.37 -4.29 14.93
C ASP A 182 -6.27 -5.62 14.17
N ILE A 183 -7.43 -6.23 13.91
CA ILE A 183 -7.52 -7.49 13.19
C ILE A 183 -8.41 -7.37 11.96
N SER A 184 -8.12 -8.19 10.96
CA SER A 184 -8.95 -8.33 9.78
C SER A 184 -9.08 -9.78 9.36
N SER A 185 -9.87 -10.04 8.33
CA SER A 185 -10.04 -11.37 7.75
C SER A 185 -10.02 -11.30 6.24
N SER A 186 -9.56 -12.36 5.60
CA SER A 186 -9.66 -12.55 4.16
C SER A 186 -10.32 -13.88 3.83
N TYR A 187 -11.14 -13.89 2.77
CA TYR A 187 -11.73 -15.12 2.28
C TYR A 187 -10.66 -16.04 1.68
N TYR A 188 -10.92 -17.32 1.79
CA TYR A 188 -10.05 -18.39 1.31
C TYR A 188 -10.75 -19.16 0.18
N GLU A 189 -10.02 -19.48 -0.87
CA GLU A 189 -10.51 -20.21 -2.03
C GLU A 189 -9.81 -21.56 -2.26
N GLY A 190 -8.82 -21.90 -1.43
CA GLY A 190 -8.18 -23.21 -1.43
C GLY A 190 -9.02 -24.31 -0.76
N ARG A 191 -8.44 -25.50 -0.56
CA ARG A 191 -9.20 -26.68 -0.09
C ARG A 191 -8.74 -27.31 1.22
N CYS A 192 -7.51 -27.07 1.67
CA CYS A 192 -6.88 -27.95 2.68
C CYS A 192 -6.24 -27.24 3.89
N CYS A 193 -6.30 -25.93 4.04
CA CYS A 193 -5.60 -25.24 5.13
C CYS A 193 -6.33 -25.38 6.47
N SER A 194 -5.60 -25.80 7.53
CA SER A 194 -6.13 -25.99 8.88
C SER A 194 -6.64 -24.73 9.57
N LEU A 195 -6.15 -23.53 9.16
CA LEU A 195 -6.60 -22.24 9.68
C LEU A 195 -7.98 -21.81 9.17
N VAL A 196 -8.44 -22.43 8.11
CA VAL A 196 -9.65 -21.98 7.42
C VAL A 196 -10.91 -22.42 8.18
N ARG A 197 -11.74 -21.44 8.55
CA ARG A 197 -13.03 -21.64 9.24
C ARG A 197 -14.04 -20.61 8.76
N TYR A 198 -15.31 -20.93 8.93
CA TYR A 198 -16.37 -19.92 8.82
C TYR A 198 -16.36 -19.02 10.06
N GLY A 199 -16.48 -17.72 9.86
CA GLY A 199 -16.42 -16.74 10.91
C GLY A 199 -16.95 -15.36 10.46
N HIS A 200 -16.60 -14.31 11.19
CA HIS A 200 -17.01 -12.96 10.84
C HIS A 200 -16.22 -12.46 9.61
N ASN A 201 -16.83 -12.61 8.43
CA ASN A 201 -16.23 -12.24 7.15
C ASN A 201 -16.31 -10.72 6.93
N ARG A 202 -15.18 -10.02 7.03
CA ARG A 202 -15.04 -8.58 6.78
C ARG A 202 -14.98 -8.20 5.30
N ASP A 203 -14.93 -9.19 4.40
CA ASP A 203 -14.93 -8.98 2.94
C ASP A 203 -16.34 -9.00 2.33
N GLY A 204 -17.38 -9.22 3.14
CA GLY A 204 -18.77 -9.28 2.69
C GLY A 204 -19.19 -10.58 2.00
N LYS A 205 -18.24 -11.53 1.75
CA LYS A 205 -18.49 -12.83 1.12
C LYS A 205 -18.88 -13.88 2.18
N ARG A 206 -20.16 -13.89 2.59
CA ARG A 206 -20.67 -14.73 3.69
C ARG A 206 -20.64 -16.24 3.41
N ASP A 207 -20.58 -16.63 2.16
CA ASP A 207 -20.54 -18.02 1.66
C ASP A 207 -19.11 -18.61 1.63
N ARG A 208 -18.09 -17.82 1.95
CA ARG A 208 -16.70 -18.25 1.92
C ARG A 208 -16.11 -18.37 3.32
N PRO A 209 -15.36 -19.44 3.59
CA PRO A 209 -14.57 -19.54 4.81
C PRO A 209 -13.42 -18.52 4.75
N ILE A 210 -12.88 -18.20 5.91
CA ILE A 210 -11.90 -17.12 6.08
C ILE A 210 -10.71 -17.55 6.90
N ILE A 211 -9.65 -16.75 6.84
CA ILE A 211 -8.58 -16.68 7.83
C ILE A 211 -8.62 -15.30 8.50
N VAL A 212 -8.18 -15.24 9.74
CA VAL A 212 -8.08 -13.99 10.52
C VAL A 212 -6.61 -13.66 10.71
N TYR A 213 -6.26 -12.38 10.68
CA TYR A 213 -4.90 -11.91 10.97
C TYR A 213 -4.95 -10.58 11.69
N GLY A 214 -4.05 -10.41 12.66
CA GLY A 214 -3.88 -9.19 13.44
C GLY A 214 -2.54 -8.54 13.15
N VAL A 215 -2.52 -7.21 13.09
CA VAL A 215 -1.33 -6.41 12.78
C VAL A 215 -1.04 -5.43 13.90
N LEU A 216 0.22 -5.38 14.31
CA LEU A 216 0.75 -4.36 15.21
C LEU A 216 1.48 -3.30 14.38
N THR A 217 1.16 -2.04 14.64
CA THR A 217 1.85 -0.88 14.06
C THR A 217 2.20 0.12 15.15
N ASP A 218 3.13 1.02 14.88
CA ASP A 218 3.29 2.23 15.65
C ASP A 218 2.18 3.26 15.37
N THR A 219 2.25 4.43 15.97
CA THR A 219 1.27 5.51 15.80
C THR A 219 1.22 6.09 14.39
N GLU A 220 2.28 5.97 13.62
CA GLU A 220 2.36 6.44 12.23
C GLU A 220 1.80 5.42 11.24
N GLY A 221 1.73 4.15 11.65
CA GLY A 221 1.21 3.05 10.86
C GLY A 221 2.28 2.17 10.21
N HIS A 222 3.53 2.24 10.69
CA HIS A 222 4.57 1.29 10.28
C HIS A 222 4.23 -0.10 10.82
N PRO A 223 3.99 -1.09 9.98
CA PRO A 223 3.68 -2.44 10.41
C PRO A 223 4.97 -3.16 10.81
N PHE A 224 5.05 -3.67 12.02
CA PHE A 224 6.23 -4.40 12.49
C PHE A 224 5.95 -5.84 12.91
N SER A 225 4.68 -6.23 13.06
CA SER A 225 4.32 -7.61 13.44
C SER A 225 2.95 -8.01 12.92
N VAL A 226 2.82 -9.27 12.53
CA VAL A 226 1.55 -9.89 12.15
C VAL A 226 1.41 -11.26 12.80
N GLU A 227 0.17 -11.61 13.16
CA GLU A 227 -0.20 -12.95 13.62
C GLU A 227 -1.40 -13.47 12.84
N VAL A 228 -1.38 -14.73 12.46
CA VAL A 228 -2.45 -15.36 11.70
C VAL A 228 -3.20 -16.35 12.59
N TYR A 229 -4.52 -16.27 12.56
CA TYR A 229 -5.42 -17.04 13.42
C TYR A 229 -6.42 -17.86 12.59
N PRO A 230 -7.01 -18.91 13.18
CA PRO A 230 -8.16 -19.60 12.60
C PRO A 230 -9.32 -18.63 12.30
N GLY A 231 -10.06 -18.88 11.23
CA GLY A 231 -11.12 -17.97 10.74
C GLY A 231 -12.28 -17.72 11.73
N ASN A 232 -12.45 -18.56 12.74
CA ASN A 232 -13.45 -18.40 13.80
C ASN A 232 -12.93 -17.72 15.08
N THR A 233 -11.71 -17.20 15.05
CA THR A 233 -11.12 -16.51 16.21
C THR A 233 -11.83 -15.18 16.47
N GLY A 234 -12.22 -14.96 17.72
CA GLY A 234 -12.81 -13.69 18.16
C GLY A 234 -11.76 -12.62 18.43
N ASP A 235 -12.05 -11.37 18.10
CA ASP A 235 -11.11 -10.26 18.17
C ASP A 235 -10.44 -10.12 19.55
N ALA A 236 -11.25 -10.11 20.61
CA ALA A 236 -10.78 -9.93 21.97
C ALA A 236 -9.87 -11.07 22.47
N THR A 237 -9.99 -12.29 21.91
CA THR A 237 -9.20 -13.44 22.34
C THR A 237 -7.75 -13.37 21.86
N THR A 238 -7.43 -12.48 20.92
CA THR A 238 -6.10 -12.31 20.35
C THR A 238 -5.20 -11.39 21.19
N VAL A 239 -5.81 -10.50 21.99
CA VAL A 239 -5.09 -9.46 22.78
C VAL A 239 -4.05 -10.03 23.73
N PRO A 240 -4.31 -11.05 24.56
CA PRO A 240 -3.31 -11.58 25.50
C PRO A 240 -2.04 -12.07 24.80
N GLY A 241 -2.17 -12.69 23.62
CA GLY A 241 -1.05 -13.14 22.82
C GLY A 241 -0.17 -11.98 22.33
N GLN A 242 -0.80 -10.86 21.94
CA GLN A 242 -0.06 -9.66 21.51
C GLN A 242 0.65 -8.97 22.68
N VAL A 243 0.01 -8.86 23.83
CA VAL A 243 0.63 -8.34 25.05
C VAL A 243 1.87 -9.18 25.42
N LYS A 244 1.75 -10.50 25.42
CA LYS A 244 2.88 -11.40 25.64
C LYS A 244 4.01 -11.17 24.63
N LYS A 245 3.67 -11.01 23.34
CA LYS A 245 4.63 -10.74 22.27
C LYS A 245 5.38 -9.43 22.50
N LEU A 246 4.68 -8.34 22.86
CA LEU A 246 5.28 -7.04 23.13
C LEU A 246 6.29 -7.11 24.29
N ARG A 247 5.95 -7.80 25.36
CA ARG A 247 6.81 -7.94 26.54
C ARG A 247 7.98 -8.90 26.33
N GLU A 248 7.68 -10.14 25.92
CA GLU A 248 8.68 -11.21 25.90
C GLU A 248 9.55 -11.19 24.63
N ARG A 249 8.95 -10.93 23.46
CA ARG A 249 9.69 -10.94 22.20
C ARG A 249 10.36 -9.61 21.90
N PHE A 250 9.64 -8.50 22.13
CA PHE A 250 10.16 -7.16 21.82
C PHE A 250 10.84 -6.50 23.02
N GLY A 251 10.68 -7.04 24.23
CA GLY A 251 11.38 -6.60 25.44
C GLY A 251 10.88 -5.27 25.99
N LEU A 252 9.64 -4.88 25.68
CA LEU A 252 9.06 -3.63 26.15
C LEU A 252 8.43 -3.84 27.53
N SER A 253 8.91 -3.14 28.53
CA SER A 253 8.34 -3.15 29.88
C SER A 253 7.09 -2.29 29.94
N ARG A 254 7.17 -1.06 29.40
CA ARG A 254 6.06 -0.12 29.32
C ARG A 254 5.59 0.09 27.88
N VAL A 255 4.30 -0.11 27.67
CA VAL A 255 3.66 0.11 26.35
C VAL A 255 2.19 0.51 26.54
N VAL A 256 1.69 1.36 25.66
CA VAL A 256 0.27 1.73 25.62
C VAL A 256 -0.39 1.04 24.43
N LEU A 257 -1.28 0.07 24.70
CA LEU A 257 -1.99 -0.65 23.66
C LEU A 257 -3.25 0.11 23.24
N VAL A 258 -3.33 0.48 21.96
CA VAL A 258 -4.51 1.12 21.40
C VAL A 258 -5.31 0.11 20.58
N GLY A 259 -6.58 -0.09 20.94
CA GLY A 259 -7.46 -1.04 20.27
C GLY A 259 -8.91 -0.58 20.25
N ASP A 260 -9.68 -1.12 19.30
CA ASP A 260 -11.09 -0.79 19.19
C ASP A 260 -11.93 -1.35 20.37
N ARG A 261 -13.16 -0.87 20.50
CA ARG A 261 -14.11 -1.29 21.55
C ARG A 261 -14.57 -2.75 21.46
N GLY A 262 -14.33 -3.42 20.35
CA GLY A 262 -14.61 -4.84 20.14
C GLY A 262 -13.48 -5.71 20.62
N MET A 263 -12.28 -5.19 20.55
CA MET A 263 -11.02 -5.85 20.90
C MET A 263 -10.68 -5.70 22.38
N LEU A 264 -10.65 -4.47 22.89
CA LEU A 264 -10.41 -4.18 24.31
C LEU A 264 -11.74 -4.18 25.08
N THR A 265 -12.24 -5.38 25.35
CA THR A 265 -13.45 -5.59 26.18
C THR A 265 -13.14 -5.44 27.67
N GLU A 266 -14.17 -5.37 28.54
CA GLU A 266 -14.00 -5.31 29.99
C GLU A 266 -13.09 -6.43 30.52
N LYS A 267 -13.20 -7.64 29.96
CA LYS A 267 -12.35 -8.78 30.34
C LYS A 267 -10.86 -8.52 30.01
N GLN A 268 -10.55 -8.02 28.83
CA GLN A 268 -9.18 -7.71 28.43
C GLN A 268 -8.62 -6.54 29.25
N ILE A 269 -9.43 -5.52 29.52
CA ILE A 269 -9.02 -4.38 30.34
C ILE A 269 -8.74 -4.84 31.78
N ALA A 270 -9.57 -5.72 32.36
CA ALA A 270 -9.31 -6.30 33.67
C ALA A 270 -7.99 -7.10 33.74
N GLN A 271 -7.63 -7.76 32.62
CA GLN A 271 -6.32 -8.43 32.51
C GLN A 271 -5.16 -7.42 32.39
N LEU A 272 -5.33 -6.34 31.60
CA LEU A 272 -4.30 -5.30 31.44
C LEU A 272 -4.06 -4.56 32.77
N LYS A 273 -5.11 -4.31 33.57
CA LYS A 273 -4.99 -3.70 34.91
C LYS A 273 -4.15 -4.51 35.91
N GLN A 274 -3.92 -5.81 35.66
CA GLN A 274 -3.01 -6.63 36.46
C GLN A 274 -1.52 -6.31 36.19
N HIS A 275 -1.25 -5.52 35.16
CA HIS A 275 0.09 -5.10 34.75
C HIS A 275 0.15 -3.56 34.72
N PRO A 276 0.52 -2.89 35.81
CA PRO A 276 0.49 -1.42 35.90
C PRO A 276 1.34 -0.68 34.86
N GLU A 277 2.34 -1.36 34.33
CA GLU A 277 3.22 -0.87 33.27
C GLU A 277 2.58 -0.89 31.87
N LEU A 278 1.43 -1.56 31.71
CA LEU A 278 0.70 -1.64 30.45
C LEU A 278 -0.45 -0.64 30.43
N GLY A 279 -0.26 0.45 29.71
CA GLY A 279 -1.31 1.39 29.40
C GLY A 279 -2.23 0.89 28.28
N TRP A 280 -3.41 1.48 28.18
CA TRP A 280 -4.33 1.18 27.10
C TRP A 280 -5.24 2.37 26.76
N ILE A 281 -5.70 2.41 25.50
CA ILE A 281 -6.68 3.36 24.98
C ILE A 281 -7.72 2.59 24.17
N SER A 282 -9.01 2.81 24.48
CA SER A 282 -10.13 2.20 23.76
C SER A 282 -11.35 3.11 23.77
N ALA A 283 -12.49 2.64 23.25
CA ALA A 283 -13.74 3.40 23.28
C ALA A 283 -14.88 2.62 23.94
N LEU A 284 -15.83 3.35 24.50
CA LEU A 284 -17.05 2.77 25.06
C LEU A 284 -18.04 2.37 23.97
N LYS A 285 -18.81 1.33 24.23
CA LYS A 285 -19.96 0.94 23.40
C LYS A 285 -21.15 1.87 23.67
N ALA A 286 -22.06 2.01 22.71
CA ALA A 286 -23.22 2.90 22.81
C ALA A 286 -24.09 2.65 24.07
N GLY A 287 -24.22 1.38 24.49
CA GLY A 287 -24.96 1.04 25.73
C GLY A 287 -24.32 1.63 26.98
N ALA A 288 -22.98 1.56 27.08
CA ALA A 288 -22.25 2.14 28.21
C ALA A 288 -22.29 3.68 28.19
N ILE A 289 -22.26 4.30 27.00
CA ILE A 289 -22.41 5.77 26.88
C ILE A 289 -23.83 6.18 27.36
N ARG A 290 -24.85 5.41 27.01
CA ARG A 290 -26.22 5.66 27.49
C ARG A 290 -26.31 5.60 29.04
N GLN A 291 -25.68 4.59 29.65
CA GLN A 291 -25.63 4.49 31.13
C GLN A 291 -24.94 5.70 31.78
N LEU A 292 -23.90 6.26 31.14
CA LEU A 292 -23.26 7.50 31.63
C LEU A 292 -24.21 8.69 31.58
N VAL A 293 -25.05 8.80 30.55
CA VAL A 293 -26.03 9.88 30.44
C VAL A 293 -27.17 9.68 31.46
N GLU A 294 -27.71 8.46 31.60
CA GLU A 294 -28.74 8.11 32.56
C GLU A 294 -28.30 8.31 34.01
N ALA A 295 -27.04 8.02 34.32
CA ALA A 295 -26.44 8.26 35.64
C ALA A 295 -26.07 9.74 35.88
N GLY A 296 -26.28 10.63 34.92
CA GLY A 296 -25.89 12.04 35.01
C GLY A 296 -24.40 12.33 34.96
N ALA A 297 -23.56 11.31 34.73
CA ALA A 297 -22.11 11.44 34.62
C ALA A 297 -21.67 12.13 33.30
N LEU A 298 -22.47 12.01 32.25
CA LEU A 298 -22.29 12.71 30.99
C LEU A 298 -23.53 13.59 30.71
N GLN A 299 -23.35 14.91 30.82
CA GLN A 299 -24.37 15.88 30.46
C GLN A 299 -24.12 16.36 29.02
N LEU A 300 -25.09 16.12 28.12
CA LEU A 300 -24.93 16.42 26.69
C LEU A 300 -24.83 17.93 26.43
N SER A 301 -25.37 18.78 27.30
CA SER A 301 -25.22 20.25 27.25
C SER A 301 -23.77 20.75 27.36
N LEU A 302 -22.84 19.91 27.86
CA LEU A 302 -21.42 20.24 27.88
C LEU A 302 -20.85 20.43 26.48
N PHE A 303 -21.48 19.81 25.47
CA PHE A 303 -21.06 19.91 24.07
C PHE A 303 -21.55 21.19 23.37
N ASP A 304 -22.42 21.97 24.00
CA ASP A 304 -22.86 23.27 23.43
C ASP A 304 -21.71 24.28 23.33
N GLN A 305 -20.67 24.14 24.15
CA GLN A 305 -19.54 25.05 24.19
C GLN A 305 -18.22 24.45 23.72
N GLN A 306 -18.07 23.12 23.75
CA GLN A 306 -16.83 22.44 23.42
C GLN A 306 -17.08 21.01 22.91
N ASN A 307 -16.27 20.56 21.96
CA ASN A 307 -16.40 19.24 21.35
C ASN A 307 -15.71 18.09 22.13
N LEU A 308 -15.02 18.41 23.23
CA LEU A 308 -14.23 17.46 24.01
C LEU A 308 -14.33 17.79 25.50
N VAL A 309 -14.71 16.80 26.31
CA VAL A 309 -14.89 16.94 27.76
C VAL A 309 -14.30 15.72 28.48
N GLU A 310 -13.54 15.96 29.54
CA GLU A 310 -13.07 14.90 30.43
C GLU A 310 -14.12 14.60 31.50
N ILE A 311 -14.40 13.32 31.73
CA ILE A 311 -15.44 12.85 32.67
C ILE A 311 -14.78 11.97 33.75
N HIS A 312 -15.19 12.21 35.00
CA HIS A 312 -14.86 11.35 36.13
C HIS A 312 -16.14 10.74 36.68
N THR A 313 -16.16 9.43 36.88
CA THR A 313 -17.35 8.73 37.39
C THR A 313 -16.98 7.47 38.16
N ALA A 314 -17.80 7.17 39.19
CA ALA A 314 -17.64 5.93 39.95
C ALA A 314 -17.95 4.65 39.15
N LEU A 315 -18.58 4.77 37.97
CA LEU A 315 -18.83 3.63 37.07
C LEU A 315 -17.54 3.08 36.43
N TYR A 316 -16.51 3.91 36.34
CA TYR A 316 -15.22 3.56 35.77
C TYR A 316 -14.11 4.05 36.70
N PRO A 317 -13.91 3.39 37.87
CA PRO A 317 -12.86 3.75 38.81
C PRO A 317 -11.51 3.50 38.16
N ASP A 318 -10.54 4.35 38.45
CA ASP A 318 -9.16 4.28 37.95
C ASP A 318 -9.03 4.38 36.40
N GLU A 319 -10.07 4.88 35.76
CA GLU A 319 -10.05 5.14 34.32
C GLU A 319 -10.37 6.59 34.01
N ARG A 320 -9.75 7.08 33.00
CA ARG A 320 -9.98 8.41 32.47
C ARG A 320 -10.89 8.31 31.25
N LEU A 321 -11.97 9.04 31.25
CA LEU A 321 -12.94 9.08 30.17
C LEU A 321 -12.86 10.42 29.46
N VAL A 322 -12.73 10.39 28.13
CA VAL A 322 -12.72 11.56 27.26
C VAL A 322 -13.93 11.47 26.33
N ALA A 323 -14.97 12.26 26.63
CA ALA A 323 -16.17 12.33 25.82
C ALA A 323 -15.99 13.36 24.71
N CYS A 324 -16.45 13.00 23.51
CA CYS A 324 -16.31 13.79 22.30
C CYS A 324 -17.65 13.89 21.56
N PHE A 325 -17.89 15.03 20.95
CA PHE A 325 -19.03 15.24 20.06
C PHE A 325 -18.55 15.69 18.68
N ASN A 326 -18.92 14.93 17.65
CA ASN A 326 -18.64 15.26 16.26
C ASN A 326 -19.95 15.57 15.52
N PRO A 327 -20.22 16.84 15.20
CA PRO A 327 -21.48 17.26 14.58
C PRO A 327 -21.67 16.65 13.19
N LEU A 328 -20.61 16.52 12.38
CA LEU A 328 -20.69 15.88 11.05
C LEU A 328 -21.08 14.41 11.15
N LEU A 329 -20.55 13.69 12.14
CA LEU A 329 -20.93 12.32 12.43
C LEU A 329 -22.38 12.21 12.93
N ALA A 330 -22.84 13.21 13.69
CA ALA A 330 -24.23 13.29 14.14
C ALA A 330 -25.20 13.41 12.95
N GLU A 331 -24.93 14.33 12.05
CA GLU A 331 -25.72 14.52 10.83
C GLU A 331 -25.73 13.28 9.94
N GLU A 332 -24.56 12.66 9.74
CA GLU A 332 -24.44 11.44 8.93
C GLU A 332 -25.24 10.29 9.54
N ARG A 333 -25.17 10.07 10.87
CA ARG A 333 -25.94 9.03 11.56
C ARG A 333 -27.44 9.27 11.48
N LYS A 334 -27.88 10.51 11.68
CA LYS A 334 -29.28 10.93 11.55
C LYS A 334 -29.79 10.65 10.13
N ARG A 335 -29.06 11.08 9.11
CA ARG A 335 -29.40 10.83 7.70
C ARG A 335 -29.50 9.34 7.39
N LYS A 336 -28.46 8.56 7.72
CA LYS A 336 -28.44 7.10 7.48
C LYS A 336 -29.58 6.38 8.20
N ARG A 337 -29.89 6.77 9.44
CA ARG A 337 -31.01 6.20 10.19
C ARG A 337 -32.32 6.47 9.47
N GLU A 338 -32.58 7.71 9.04
CA GLU A 338 -33.80 8.07 8.33
C GLU A 338 -33.91 7.31 6.97
N GLU A 339 -32.84 7.23 6.19
CA GLU A 339 -32.79 6.43 4.95
C GLU A 339 -33.16 4.95 5.18
N LEU A 340 -32.62 4.34 6.25
CA LEU A 340 -32.91 2.95 6.60
C LEU A 340 -34.35 2.77 7.12
N LEU A 341 -34.86 3.72 7.88
CA LEU A 341 -36.26 3.72 8.34
C LEU A 341 -37.22 3.79 7.16
N GLN A 342 -37.03 4.72 6.22
CA GLN A 342 -37.83 4.88 5.01
C GLN A 342 -37.76 3.63 4.11
N ALA A 343 -36.59 3.06 3.92
CA ALA A 343 -36.41 1.82 3.14
C ALA A 343 -37.17 0.64 3.81
N THR A 344 -37.09 0.53 5.13
CA THR A 344 -37.78 -0.50 5.89
C THR A 344 -39.31 -0.32 5.82
N GLU A 345 -39.83 0.90 6.02
CA GLU A 345 -41.25 1.22 5.91
C GLU A 345 -41.82 0.88 4.53
N LYS A 346 -41.09 1.24 3.48
CA LYS A 346 -41.51 0.93 2.10
C LYS A 346 -41.70 -0.57 1.87
N GLU A 347 -40.81 -1.40 2.38
CA GLU A 347 -40.93 -2.86 2.24
C GLU A 347 -41.99 -3.43 3.19
N LEU A 348 -42.14 -2.91 4.42
CA LEU A 348 -43.19 -3.30 5.34
C LEU A 348 -44.60 -2.92 4.82
N GLU A 349 -44.75 -1.75 4.20
CA GLU A 349 -45.96 -1.32 3.56
C GLU A 349 -46.36 -2.21 2.37
N ALA A 350 -45.36 -2.63 1.56
CA ALA A 350 -45.62 -3.60 0.49
C ALA A 350 -46.16 -4.95 1.05
N ILE A 351 -45.63 -5.41 2.20
CA ILE A 351 -46.16 -6.60 2.87
C ILE A 351 -47.59 -6.33 3.37
N ARG A 352 -47.87 -5.18 4.00
CA ARG A 352 -49.21 -4.79 4.45
C ARG A 352 -50.23 -4.85 3.33
N GLN A 353 -49.88 -4.26 2.17
CA GLN A 353 -50.73 -4.28 0.96
C GLN A 353 -50.93 -5.71 0.44
N GLN A 354 -49.87 -6.54 0.45
CA GLN A 354 -49.99 -7.94 0.03
C GLN A 354 -50.93 -8.73 0.94
N VAL A 355 -50.87 -8.51 2.27
CA VAL A 355 -51.77 -9.12 3.24
C VAL A 355 -53.22 -8.67 3.01
N ALA A 356 -53.47 -7.36 2.85
CA ALA A 356 -54.79 -6.78 2.65
C ALA A 356 -55.50 -7.23 1.36
N ARG A 357 -54.72 -7.44 0.26
CA ARG A 357 -55.28 -7.90 -1.04
C ARG A 357 -55.74 -9.35 -1.05
N ARG A 358 -55.28 -10.19 -0.12
CA ARG A 358 -55.60 -11.63 -0.07
C ARG A 358 -56.88 -11.92 0.71
N LYS A 359 -58.05 -11.68 0.10
CA LYS A 359 -59.37 -11.91 0.72
C LYS A 359 -59.79 -13.40 0.72
N LYS A 360 -59.44 -14.21 -0.29
CA LYS A 360 -59.86 -15.62 -0.42
C LYS A 360 -58.92 -16.61 0.29
N LYS A 361 -57.60 -16.35 0.33
CA LYS A 361 -56.60 -17.17 1.02
C LYS A 361 -55.80 -16.26 1.93
N ILE A 362 -56.29 -16.11 3.15
CA ILE A 362 -55.67 -15.27 4.18
C ILE A 362 -54.27 -15.82 4.51
N LEU A 363 -53.28 -14.92 4.59
CA LEU A 363 -51.92 -15.28 5.03
C LEU A 363 -51.96 -15.53 6.55
N ARG A 364 -51.37 -16.63 6.99
CA ARG A 364 -51.23 -16.96 8.40
C ARG A 364 -50.19 -16.06 9.07
N LYS A 365 -50.32 -15.90 10.39
CA LYS A 365 -49.39 -15.13 11.20
C LYS A 365 -47.92 -15.49 10.95
N GLU A 366 -47.59 -16.78 10.85
CA GLU A 366 -46.25 -17.28 10.64
C GLU A 366 -45.68 -16.87 9.26
N GLU A 367 -46.54 -16.90 8.22
CA GLU A 367 -46.11 -16.50 6.86
C GLU A 367 -45.83 -14.99 6.80
N ILE A 368 -46.62 -14.20 7.49
CA ILE A 368 -46.41 -12.74 7.60
C ILE A 368 -45.17 -12.47 8.42
N ALA A 369 -44.98 -13.14 9.56
CA ALA A 369 -43.82 -12.99 10.43
C ALA A 369 -42.52 -13.32 9.72
N LEU A 370 -42.47 -14.36 8.90
CA LEU A 370 -41.29 -14.71 8.09
C LEU A 370 -40.94 -13.61 7.08
N LYS A 371 -41.93 -13.00 6.43
CA LYS A 371 -41.71 -11.90 5.48
C LYS A 371 -41.19 -10.65 6.19
N VAL A 372 -41.87 -10.26 7.25
CA VAL A 372 -41.51 -9.10 8.09
C VAL A 372 -40.12 -9.30 8.70
N GLY A 373 -39.83 -10.50 9.25
CA GLY A 373 -38.54 -10.83 9.83
C GLY A 373 -37.38 -10.69 8.81
N ARG A 374 -37.59 -11.08 7.55
CA ARG A 374 -36.59 -10.87 6.48
C ARG A 374 -36.29 -9.39 6.25
N VAL A 375 -37.33 -8.54 6.22
CA VAL A 375 -37.17 -7.10 5.99
C VAL A 375 -36.45 -6.45 7.17
N VAL A 376 -36.93 -6.62 8.39
CA VAL A 376 -36.35 -5.97 9.57
C VAL A 376 -34.93 -6.46 9.88
N ASN A 377 -34.62 -7.74 9.56
CA ASN A 377 -33.27 -8.26 9.70
C ASN A 377 -32.33 -7.75 8.60
N ARG A 378 -32.81 -7.58 7.38
CA ARG A 378 -32.04 -7.01 6.26
C ARG A 378 -31.57 -5.60 6.57
N PHE A 379 -32.45 -4.74 7.07
CA PHE A 379 -32.14 -3.35 7.40
C PHE A 379 -31.67 -3.17 8.86
N LYS A 380 -31.76 -4.20 9.71
CA LYS A 380 -31.44 -4.17 11.16
C LYS A 380 -32.22 -3.10 11.93
N MET A 381 -33.47 -2.83 11.51
CA MET A 381 -34.33 -1.78 12.03
C MET A 381 -35.46 -2.29 12.97
N ALA A 382 -35.43 -3.58 13.37
CA ALA A 382 -36.48 -4.20 14.19
C ALA A 382 -36.84 -3.39 15.47
N LYS A 383 -35.83 -2.83 16.14
CA LYS A 383 -36.02 -2.06 17.39
C LYS A 383 -36.79 -0.75 17.20
N HIS A 384 -36.81 -0.19 15.98
CA HIS A 384 -37.42 1.10 15.68
C HIS A 384 -38.87 0.98 15.20
N PHE A 385 -39.42 -0.24 15.11
CA PHE A 385 -40.79 -0.48 14.67
C PHE A 385 -41.57 -1.27 15.70
N GLU A 386 -42.80 -0.84 15.94
CA GLU A 386 -43.82 -1.63 16.58
C GLU A 386 -44.54 -2.44 15.50
N LEU A 387 -44.57 -3.76 15.68
CA LEU A 387 -45.07 -4.70 14.67
C LEU A 387 -46.22 -5.52 15.28
N THR A 388 -47.44 -5.37 14.74
CA THR A 388 -48.58 -6.19 15.09
C THR A 388 -48.88 -7.15 13.96
N ILE A 389 -48.77 -8.46 14.24
CA ILE A 389 -48.96 -9.52 13.26
C ILE A 389 -50.01 -10.49 13.72
N GLU A 390 -51.12 -10.59 12.97
CA GLU A 390 -52.24 -11.50 13.18
C GLU A 390 -52.58 -12.21 11.86
N ASP A 391 -53.44 -13.21 11.91
CA ASP A 391 -53.90 -13.87 10.69
C ASP A 391 -54.65 -12.88 9.81
N GLY A 392 -54.15 -12.66 8.61
CA GLY A 392 -54.72 -11.73 7.63
C GLY A 392 -54.57 -10.25 7.97
N ARG A 393 -53.84 -9.90 9.02
CA ARG A 393 -53.62 -8.51 9.43
C ARG A 393 -52.15 -8.26 9.75
N PHE A 394 -51.68 -7.10 9.29
CA PHE A 394 -50.35 -6.63 9.59
C PHE A 394 -50.34 -5.11 9.73
N HIS A 395 -49.77 -4.64 10.84
CA HIS A 395 -49.53 -3.22 11.09
C HIS A 395 -48.10 -3.01 11.53
N ALA A 396 -47.52 -1.93 11.05
CA ALA A 396 -46.17 -1.50 11.42
C ALA A 396 -46.18 0.01 11.66
N GLN A 397 -45.62 0.44 12.78
CA GLN A 397 -45.53 1.85 13.17
C GLN A 397 -44.14 2.15 13.71
N ARG A 398 -43.62 3.36 13.46
CA ARG A 398 -42.34 3.83 14.03
C ARG A 398 -42.47 4.01 15.54
N ARG A 399 -41.46 3.61 16.27
CA ARG A 399 -41.27 3.92 17.69
C ARG A 399 -40.54 5.25 17.82
N GLU A 400 -41.21 6.36 17.63
CA GLU A 400 -40.63 7.71 17.54
C GLU A 400 -39.79 8.06 18.78
N GLU A 401 -40.23 7.62 19.97
CA GLU A 401 -39.50 7.88 21.20
C GLU A 401 -38.13 7.18 21.24
N GLN A 402 -38.08 5.91 20.86
CA GLN A 402 -36.82 5.18 20.77
C GLN A 402 -35.88 5.73 19.68
N ILE A 403 -36.46 6.18 18.56
CA ILE A 403 -35.68 6.83 17.49
C ILE A 403 -35.07 8.14 18.00
N ARG A 404 -35.85 8.94 18.75
CA ARG A 404 -35.40 10.19 19.36
C ARG A 404 -34.33 9.96 20.42
N GLU A 405 -34.53 9.01 21.34
CA GLU A 405 -33.53 8.66 22.37
C GLU A 405 -32.21 8.18 21.78
N GLU A 406 -32.27 7.35 20.73
CA GLU A 406 -31.04 6.94 20.02
C GLU A 406 -30.38 8.13 19.33
N GLY A 407 -31.18 9.07 18.80
CA GLY A 407 -30.70 10.29 18.15
C GLY A 407 -29.94 11.22 19.09
N LEU A 408 -30.23 11.24 20.38
CA LEU A 408 -29.53 12.06 21.38
C LEU A 408 -28.02 11.72 21.48
N LEU A 409 -27.66 10.49 21.14
CA LEU A 409 -26.24 10.03 21.17
C LEU A 409 -25.56 10.08 19.81
N ASP A 410 -26.22 10.65 18.79
CA ASP A 410 -25.58 10.82 17.49
C ASP A 410 -24.38 11.77 17.61
N GLY A 411 -23.28 11.40 17.00
CA GLY A 411 -22.02 12.16 17.08
C GLY A 411 -21.25 11.99 18.38
N VAL A 412 -21.89 11.50 19.46
CA VAL A 412 -21.21 11.27 20.74
C VAL A 412 -20.40 9.97 20.70
N TYR A 413 -19.17 10.03 21.16
CA TYR A 413 -18.33 8.87 21.46
C TYR A 413 -17.47 9.16 22.68
N VAL A 414 -17.13 8.12 23.43
CA VAL A 414 -16.33 8.25 24.66
C VAL A 414 -15.14 7.32 24.56
N ILE A 415 -13.96 7.90 24.69
CA ILE A 415 -12.69 7.18 24.77
C ILE A 415 -12.37 6.96 26.24
N ARG A 416 -11.88 5.78 26.56
CA ARG A 416 -11.42 5.39 27.89
C ARG A 416 -9.95 5.01 27.86
N THR A 417 -9.20 5.36 28.89
CA THR A 417 -7.77 5.08 28.99
C THR A 417 -7.32 4.91 30.44
N SER A 418 -6.25 4.13 30.61
CA SER A 418 -5.49 4.07 31.87
C SER A 418 -4.46 5.21 32.00
N GLU A 419 -4.14 5.92 30.91
CA GLU A 419 -3.09 6.94 30.93
C GLU A 419 -3.54 8.19 31.69
N SER A 420 -2.66 8.65 32.61
CA SER A 420 -2.91 9.86 33.39
C SER A 420 -2.86 11.12 32.51
N LYS A 421 -3.48 12.21 32.97
CA LYS A 421 -3.44 13.51 32.29
C LYS A 421 -2.03 14.08 32.15
N GLY A 422 -1.15 13.73 33.09
CA GLY A 422 0.26 14.15 33.04
C GLY A 422 1.05 13.45 31.93
N ASN A 423 0.66 12.21 31.58
CA ASN A 423 1.32 11.45 30.52
C ASN A 423 0.74 11.78 29.15
N LEU A 424 -0.58 11.96 29.06
CA LEU A 424 -1.27 12.14 27.78
C LEU A 424 -2.43 13.14 27.92
N SER A 425 -2.41 14.23 27.15
CA SER A 425 -3.51 15.22 27.16
C SER A 425 -4.81 14.62 26.59
N SER A 426 -5.97 15.19 26.91
CA SER A 426 -7.26 14.71 26.40
C SER A 426 -7.36 14.77 24.87
N PRO A 427 -6.88 15.84 24.18
CA PRO A 427 -6.76 15.85 22.72
C PRO A 427 -5.88 14.73 22.16
N ASP A 428 -4.76 14.41 22.83
CA ASP A 428 -3.86 13.37 22.37
C ASP A 428 -4.45 11.97 22.55
N VAL A 429 -5.17 11.70 23.63
CA VAL A 429 -5.96 10.46 23.79
C VAL A 429 -6.87 10.24 22.57
N VAL A 430 -7.55 11.31 22.11
CA VAL A 430 -8.42 11.23 20.92
C VAL A 430 -7.62 11.00 19.65
N ARG A 431 -6.49 11.72 19.47
CA ARG A 431 -5.60 11.54 18.30
C ARG A 431 -5.09 10.10 18.22
N HIS A 432 -4.59 9.56 19.35
CA HIS A 432 -4.03 8.22 19.42
C HIS A 432 -5.08 7.15 19.15
N TYR A 433 -6.28 7.29 19.71
CA TYR A 433 -7.38 6.39 19.34
C TYR A 433 -7.73 6.46 17.84
N LYS A 434 -7.77 7.65 17.26
CA LYS A 434 -8.04 7.83 15.82
C LYS A 434 -6.92 7.31 14.92
N ASN A 435 -5.69 7.16 15.43
CA ASN A 435 -4.58 6.55 14.68
C ASN A 435 -4.85 5.07 14.33
N LEU A 436 -5.84 4.39 14.94
CA LEU A 436 -6.30 3.08 14.48
C LEU A 436 -6.69 3.08 12.98
N ALA A 437 -7.07 4.23 12.43
CA ALA A 437 -7.28 4.39 10.98
C ALA A 437 -6.02 4.07 10.15
N ASN A 438 -4.82 4.08 10.74
CA ASN A 438 -3.59 3.69 10.05
C ASN A 438 -3.52 2.18 9.84
N VAL A 439 -3.92 1.39 10.85
CA VAL A 439 -4.01 -0.07 10.71
C VAL A 439 -5.12 -0.45 9.71
N GLU A 440 -6.27 0.25 9.76
CA GLU A 440 -7.32 0.07 8.75
C GLU A 440 -6.84 0.39 7.33
N ARG A 441 -5.97 1.40 7.17
CA ARG A 441 -5.33 1.73 5.88
C ARG A 441 -4.46 0.57 5.41
N ALA A 442 -3.64 -0.02 6.29
CA ALA A 442 -2.85 -1.20 5.98
C ALA A 442 -3.74 -2.32 5.45
N PHE A 443 -4.84 -2.64 6.12
CA PHE A 443 -5.77 -3.67 5.65
C PHE A 443 -6.43 -3.33 4.31
N ARG A 444 -6.71 -2.05 4.03
CA ARG A 444 -7.22 -1.63 2.71
C ARG A 444 -6.20 -1.84 1.61
N CYS A 445 -4.92 -1.48 1.82
CA CYS A 445 -3.83 -1.76 0.88
C CYS A 445 -3.66 -3.27 0.65
N TRP A 446 -3.64 -4.07 1.72
CA TRP A 446 -3.49 -5.52 1.61
C TRP A 446 -4.61 -6.18 0.80
N LYS A 447 -5.85 -5.75 1.00
CA LYS A 447 -7.03 -6.31 0.34
C LYS A 447 -7.34 -5.69 -1.00
N GLY A 448 -6.78 -4.52 -1.27
CA GLY A 448 -6.94 -3.75 -2.50
C GLY A 448 -6.09 -4.26 -3.65
N MET A 449 -5.87 -3.39 -4.64
CA MET A 449 -5.06 -3.69 -5.82
C MET A 449 -3.55 -3.61 -5.55
N ASP A 450 -3.15 -2.92 -4.47
CA ASP A 450 -1.73 -2.67 -4.22
C ASP A 450 -0.98 -3.96 -3.84
N ILE A 451 -1.43 -4.68 -2.81
CA ILE A 451 -0.76 -5.91 -2.31
C ILE A 451 -1.47 -7.19 -2.72
N ARG A 452 -2.80 -7.17 -2.91
CA ARG A 452 -3.63 -8.34 -3.28
C ARG A 452 -3.37 -9.56 -2.41
N VAL A 453 -3.50 -9.42 -1.10
CA VAL A 453 -3.36 -10.55 -0.16
C VAL A 453 -4.29 -11.72 -0.51
N ARG A 454 -5.41 -11.43 -1.16
CA ARG A 454 -6.43 -12.40 -1.59
C ARG A 454 -6.67 -12.33 -3.11
N PRO A 455 -7.17 -13.41 -3.72
CA PRO A 455 -7.61 -14.68 -3.11
C PRO A 455 -6.43 -15.53 -2.61
N ILE A 456 -6.68 -16.32 -1.53
CA ILE A 456 -5.68 -17.18 -0.92
C ILE A 456 -5.98 -18.63 -1.30
N TYR A 457 -5.03 -19.30 -1.96
CA TYR A 457 -5.14 -20.70 -2.42
C TYR A 457 -4.14 -21.64 -1.74
N LEU A 458 -3.26 -21.12 -0.88
CA LEU A 458 -2.17 -21.85 -0.24
C LEU A 458 -2.71 -23.00 0.63
N ARG A 459 -2.09 -24.17 0.55
CA ARG A 459 -2.64 -25.42 1.11
C ARG A 459 -2.28 -25.64 2.56
N THR A 460 -1.07 -25.24 2.97
CA THR A 460 -0.56 -25.45 4.33
C THR A 460 -0.74 -24.20 5.18
N GLU A 461 -0.76 -24.40 6.49
CA GLU A 461 -0.83 -23.33 7.47
C GLU A 461 0.43 -22.45 7.39
N GLU A 462 1.60 -23.08 7.27
CA GLU A 462 2.91 -22.44 7.19
C GLU A 462 2.98 -21.49 5.99
N HIS A 463 2.58 -21.96 4.82
CA HIS A 463 2.57 -21.14 3.61
C HIS A 463 1.58 -19.96 3.70
N VAL A 464 0.42 -20.15 4.35
CA VAL A 464 -0.53 -19.06 4.59
C VAL A 464 0.09 -18.03 5.54
N ARG A 465 0.71 -18.45 6.64
CA ARG A 465 1.41 -17.56 7.58
C ARG A 465 2.55 -16.80 6.89
N ALA A 466 3.40 -17.50 6.14
CA ALA A 466 4.50 -16.91 5.39
C ALA A 466 4.02 -15.89 4.34
N HIS A 467 2.93 -16.20 3.62
CA HIS A 467 2.34 -15.28 2.66
C HIS A 467 1.82 -13.99 3.31
N ILE A 468 1.11 -14.11 4.42
CA ILE A 468 0.62 -12.94 5.18
C ILE A 468 1.80 -12.11 5.69
N PHE A 469 2.86 -12.76 6.18
CA PHE A 469 4.06 -12.08 6.61
C PHE A 469 4.80 -11.40 5.45
N LEU A 470 4.90 -12.03 4.28
CA LEU A 470 5.43 -11.40 3.07
C LEU A 470 4.62 -10.15 2.67
N CYS A 471 3.28 -10.20 2.81
CA CYS A 471 2.42 -9.04 2.56
C CYS A 471 2.67 -7.90 3.56
N LEU A 472 2.96 -8.22 4.83
CA LEU A 472 3.39 -7.20 5.81
C LEU A 472 4.67 -6.51 5.37
N LEU A 473 5.69 -7.27 4.97
CA LEU A 473 6.98 -6.74 4.54
C LEU A 473 6.85 -5.90 3.26
N ALA A 474 6.02 -6.34 2.31
CA ALA A 474 5.72 -5.56 1.11
C ALA A 474 5.02 -4.23 1.46
N TYR A 475 4.05 -4.26 2.38
CA TYR A 475 3.40 -3.04 2.85
C TYR A 475 4.35 -2.12 3.62
N TYR A 476 5.30 -2.67 4.36
CA TYR A 476 6.33 -1.88 5.02
C TYR A 476 7.13 -1.04 4.00
N VAL A 477 7.55 -1.65 2.90
CA VAL A 477 8.23 -0.94 1.80
C VAL A 477 7.30 0.08 1.14
N GLU A 478 6.06 -0.32 0.81
CA GLU A 478 5.05 0.57 0.21
C GLU A 478 4.78 1.80 1.09
N TRP A 479 4.70 1.62 2.41
CA TRP A 479 4.49 2.70 3.36
C TRP A 479 5.58 3.77 3.22
N HIS A 480 6.86 3.36 3.25
CA HIS A 480 8.00 4.26 3.12
C HIS A 480 8.06 4.93 1.74
N MET A 481 7.81 4.17 0.66
CA MET A 481 7.72 4.74 -0.69
C MET A 481 6.63 5.79 -0.80
N ARG A 482 5.44 5.51 -0.24
CA ARG A 482 4.32 6.48 -0.27
C ARG A 482 4.61 7.72 0.54
N ALA A 483 5.32 7.60 1.65
CA ALA A 483 5.74 8.75 2.46
C ALA A 483 6.74 9.62 1.67
N ALA A 484 7.78 9.02 1.10
CA ALA A 484 8.78 9.73 0.31
C ALA A 484 8.18 10.37 -0.95
N LEU A 485 7.31 9.66 -1.66
CA LEU A 485 6.68 10.09 -2.90
C LEU A 485 5.43 10.97 -2.69
N ALA A 486 5.06 11.33 -1.45
CA ALA A 486 3.87 12.13 -1.15
C ALA A 486 3.76 13.43 -1.98
N PRO A 487 4.84 14.15 -2.31
CA PRO A 487 4.77 15.31 -3.20
C PRO A 487 4.17 15.03 -4.57
N LEU A 488 4.40 13.83 -5.14
CA LEU A 488 3.87 13.40 -6.44
C LEU A 488 2.51 12.70 -6.35
N LEU A 489 2.02 12.41 -5.14
CA LEU A 489 0.79 11.67 -4.91
C LEU A 489 -0.35 12.56 -4.42
N PHE A 490 -1.60 12.06 -4.53
CA PHE A 490 -2.78 12.65 -3.88
C PHE A 490 -2.75 12.40 -2.36
N ALA A 491 -1.68 12.81 -1.70
CA ALA A 491 -1.42 12.58 -0.29
C ALA A 491 -0.93 13.85 0.41
N GLU A 492 -1.07 13.87 1.74
CA GLU A 492 -0.45 14.90 2.59
C GLU A 492 1.08 14.74 2.56
N GLU A 493 1.79 15.83 2.40
CA GLU A 493 3.26 15.82 2.37
C GLU A 493 3.85 15.73 3.77
N ASP A 494 3.27 16.48 4.71
CA ASP A 494 3.57 16.36 6.15
C ASP A 494 2.34 15.93 6.92
N LEU A 495 2.11 14.61 6.93
CA LEU A 495 0.96 14.03 7.61
C LEU A 495 1.03 14.20 9.13
N ALA A 496 2.23 14.21 9.72
CA ALA A 496 2.42 14.34 11.16
C ALA A 496 2.03 15.76 11.63
N GLN A 497 2.57 16.78 10.98
CA GLN A 497 2.23 18.18 11.27
C GLN A 497 0.73 18.43 11.05
N TYR A 498 0.18 17.95 9.93
CA TYR A 498 -1.25 18.11 9.64
C TYR A 498 -2.13 17.49 10.73
N ARG A 499 -1.79 16.30 11.26
CA ARG A 499 -2.51 15.66 12.34
C ARG A 499 -2.46 16.43 13.67
N GLN A 500 -1.35 17.07 13.97
CA GLN A 500 -1.20 17.88 15.19
C GLN A 500 -2.03 19.16 15.15
N GLN A 501 -2.11 19.81 13.99
CA GLN A 501 -2.77 21.12 13.83
C GLN A 501 -4.29 21.02 13.77
N ARG A 502 -4.85 19.89 13.30
CA ARG A 502 -6.30 19.74 13.17
C ARG A 502 -7.00 19.48 14.49
N ASP A 503 -8.28 19.84 14.58
CA ASP A 503 -9.17 19.43 15.67
C ASP A 503 -9.21 17.88 15.76
N PRO A 504 -8.85 17.28 16.92
CA PRO A 504 -8.82 15.85 17.07
C PRO A 504 -10.21 15.21 17.01
N VAL A 505 -11.29 15.96 17.30
CA VAL A 505 -12.67 15.43 17.39
C VAL A 505 -13.34 15.36 16.02
N THR A 506 -13.14 16.37 15.17
CA THR A 506 -13.80 16.45 13.87
C THR A 506 -13.28 15.42 12.87
N THR A 507 -14.05 15.19 11.81
CA THR A 507 -13.61 14.35 10.68
C THR A 507 -12.42 15.00 9.98
N ALA A 508 -11.44 14.19 9.55
CA ALA A 508 -10.30 14.69 8.80
C ALA A 508 -10.74 15.17 7.41
N GLU A 509 -10.50 16.44 7.11
CA GLU A 509 -10.62 17.00 5.78
C GLU A 509 -9.24 17.04 5.12
N PRO A 510 -9.13 16.95 3.80
CA PRO A 510 -7.85 17.16 3.11
C PRO A 510 -7.33 18.57 3.35
N SER A 511 -6.02 18.74 3.51
CA SER A 511 -5.38 20.06 3.58
C SER A 511 -5.63 20.89 2.32
N ALA A 512 -5.38 22.18 2.38
CA ALA A 512 -5.46 23.07 1.22
C ALA A 512 -4.56 22.59 0.08
N THR A 513 -3.35 22.12 0.39
CA THR A 513 -2.41 21.55 -0.58
C THR A 513 -3.01 20.33 -1.30
N VAL A 514 -3.57 19.37 -0.55
CA VAL A 514 -4.21 18.19 -1.16
C VAL A 514 -5.47 18.55 -1.94
N GLN A 515 -6.25 19.53 -1.47
CA GLN A 515 -7.41 20.03 -2.23
C GLN A 515 -6.96 20.64 -3.55
N THR A 516 -5.90 21.45 -3.57
CA THR A 516 -5.31 22.02 -4.78
C THR A 516 -4.82 20.92 -5.72
N LYS A 517 -4.05 19.94 -5.23
CA LYS A 517 -3.63 18.77 -6.01
C LYS A 517 -4.82 18.04 -6.65
N LYS A 518 -5.92 17.86 -5.91
CA LYS A 518 -7.15 17.21 -6.41
C LYS A 518 -7.85 18.02 -7.49
N GLN A 519 -7.84 19.35 -7.38
CA GLN A 519 -8.49 20.25 -8.34
C GLN A 519 -7.65 20.41 -9.60
N GLN A 520 -6.39 20.74 -9.46
CA GLN A 520 -5.49 21.06 -10.56
C GLN A 520 -4.90 19.83 -11.25
N LYS A 521 -4.87 18.66 -10.57
CA LYS A 521 -4.21 17.43 -11.03
C LYS A 521 -2.71 17.59 -11.29
N GLN A 522 -2.11 18.62 -10.72
CA GLN A 522 -0.69 18.96 -10.84
C GLN A 522 -0.11 19.32 -9.47
N THR A 523 1.19 19.06 -9.31
CA THR A 523 1.99 19.52 -8.18
C THR A 523 2.33 21.00 -8.36
N GLU A 524 2.88 21.65 -7.33
CA GLU A 524 3.39 23.02 -7.43
C GLU A 524 4.51 23.17 -8.47
N GLU A 525 5.32 22.13 -8.67
CA GLU A 525 6.37 22.07 -9.69
C GLU A 525 5.84 21.74 -11.10
N GLY A 526 4.51 21.56 -11.29
CA GLY A 526 3.87 21.31 -12.58
C GLY A 526 3.86 19.84 -13.01
N PHE A 527 4.28 18.88 -12.17
CA PHE A 527 4.15 17.46 -12.46
C PHE A 527 2.71 16.97 -12.33
N PRO A 528 2.27 16.00 -13.16
CA PRO A 528 0.95 15.38 -12.99
C PRO A 528 0.91 14.59 -11.68
N VAL A 529 -0.08 14.87 -10.82
CA VAL A 529 -0.28 14.12 -9.57
C VAL A 529 -0.78 12.72 -9.90
N GLN A 530 -0.18 11.72 -9.28
CA GLN A 530 -0.39 10.30 -9.57
C GLN A 530 -1.07 9.55 -8.40
N SER A 531 -1.68 8.41 -8.68
CA SER A 531 -1.84 7.36 -7.68
C SER A 531 -0.53 6.56 -7.56
N PHE A 532 -0.31 5.87 -6.46
CA PHE A 532 0.90 5.06 -6.29
C PHE A 532 1.08 4.03 -7.41
N PRO A 533 0.05 3.23 -7.78
CA PRO A 533 0.19 2.30 -8.90
C PRO A 533 0.49 2.97 -10.24
N THR A 534 -0.13 4.13 -10.53
CA THR A 534 0.13 4.83 -11.80
C THR A 534 1.52 5.44 -11.85
N LEU A 535 2.06 5.87 -10.70
CA LEU A 535 3.45 6.33 -10.62
C LEU A 535 4.44 5.18 -10.86
N LEU A 536 4.21 4.00 -10.27
CA LEU A 536 5.02 2.81 -10.56
C LEU A 536 4.99 2.43 -12.04
N GLN A 537 3.82 2.49 -12.69
CA GLN A 537 3.70 2.28 -14.14
C GLN A 537 4.46 3.33 -14.95
N ALA A 538 4.43 4.59 -14.53
CA ALA A 538 5.23 5.64 -15.17
C ALA A 538 6.74 5.39 -15.01
N LEU A 539 7.19 4.92 -13.83
CA LEU A 539 8.57 4.52 -13.61
C LEU A 539 8.98 3.31 -14.47
N ALA A 540 8.07 2.36 -14.71
CA ALA A 540 8.30 1.17 -15.53
C ALA A 540 8.71 1.51 -16.98
N THR A 541 8.33 2.69 -17.49
CA THR A 541 8.71 3.12 -18.85
C THR A 541 10.19 3.47 -19.00
N ARG A 542 10.94 3.60 -17.91
CA ARG A 542 12.40 3.61 -17.93
C ARG A 542 12.90 2.18 -18.10
N CYS A 543 13.40 1.87 -19.31
CA CYS A 543 13.75 0.52 -19.70
C CYS A 543 15.27 0.30 -19.73
N ARG A 544 15.69 -0.92 -19.44
CA ARG A 544 17.03 -1.43 -19.72
C ARG A 544 17.00 -2.14 -21.08
N ASN A 545 17.83 -1.67 -22.01
CA ASN A 545 17.91 -2.18 -23.37
C ASN A 545 19.19 -2.99 -23.53
N THR A 546 19.09 -4.21 -24.01
CA THR A 546 20.24 -4.99 -24.49
C THR A 546 20.43 -4.68 -25.96
N CYS A 547 21.56 -4.06 -26.28
CA CYS A 547 21.90 -3.59 -27.61
C CYS A 547 23.10 -4.40 -28.20
N GLN A 548 23.08 -4.61 -29.51
CA GLN A 548 24.16 -5.24 -30.26
C GLN A 548 24.63 -4.33 -31.40
N VAL A 549 25.94 -4.08 -31.52
CA VAL A 549 26.49 -3.31 -32.63
C VAL A 549 26.44 -4.13 -33.91
N GLN A 550 25.96 -3.53 -34.99
CA GLN A 550 25.74 -4.23 -36.28
C GLN A 550 27.03 -4.31 -37.12
N ALA A 551 28.08 -4.93 -36.62
CA ALA A 551 29.33 -5.02 -37.40
C ALA A 551 29.73 -6.44 -37.80
N THR A 552 29.55 -7.46 -36.97
CA THR A 552 29.87 -8.87 -37.25
C THR A 552 29.03 -9.82 -36.37
N LYS A 553 29.00 -11.13 -36.71
CA LYS A 553 28.28 -12.17 -35.94
C LYS A 553 28.82 -12.37 -34.50
N GLU A 554 29.97 -11.83 -34.15
CA GLU A 554 30.64 -11.98 -32.85
C GLU A 554 30.72 -10.65 -32.06
N THR A 555 29.90 -9.67 -32.40
CA THR A 555 29.90 -8.37 -31.70
C THR A 555 29.34 -8.48 -30.29
N PRO A 556 30.01 -7.91 -29.28
CA PRO A 556 29.54 -7.93 -27.91
C PRO A 556 28.24 -7.16 -27.78
N THR A 557 27.36 -7.66 -26.92
CA THR A 557 26.19 -6.94 -26.47
C THR A 557 26.58 -5.95 -25.36
N PHE A 558 25.87 -4.83 -25.29
CA PHE A 558 26.00 -3.86 -24.20
C PHE A 558 24.60 -3.46 -23.68
N GLU A 559 24.55 -3.03 -22.45
CA GLU A 559 23.29 -2.57 -21.84
C GLU A 559 23.23 -1.04 -21.85
N GLN A 560 22.03 -0.50 -22.11
CA GLN A 560 21.75 0.92 -22.06
C GLN A 560 20.40 1.17 -21.43
N VAL A 561 20.37 1.93 -20.34
CA VAL A 561 19.12 2.37 -19.69
C VAL A 561 18.65 3.65 -20.37
N THR A 562 17.33 3.75 -20.63
CA THR A 562 16.73 4.98 -21.17
C THR A 562 16.89 6.13 -20.17
N GLN A 563 17.08 7.34 -20.68
CA GLN A 563 17.14 8.54 -19.84
C GLN A 563 15.85 8.72 -19.08
N ALA A 564 15.96 9.10 -17.81
CA ALA A 564 14.79 9.41 -16.98
C ALA A 564 14.05 10.65 -17.50
N THR A 565 12.74 10.58 -17.57
CA THR A 565 11.90 11.77 -17.77
C THR A 565 11.97 12.68 -16.53
N PRO A 566 11.60 13.97 -16.61
CA PRO A 566 11.61 14.86 -15.44
C PRO A 566 10.81 14.30 -14.25
N LEU A 567 9.64 13.68 -14.49
CA LEU A 567 8.83 13.03 -13.45
C LEU A 567 9.58 11.84 -12.81
N GLN A 568 10.22 11.01 -13.62
CA GLN A 568 10.99 9.87 -13.13
C GLN A 568 12.20 10.33 -12.32
N ALA A 569 12.96 11.32 -12.81
CA ALA A 569 14.08 11.89 -12.09
C ALA A 569 13.66 12.45 -10.73
N LYS A 570 12.54 13.18 -10.68
CA LYS A 570 11.97 13.69 -9.42
C LYS A 570 11.57 12.56 -8.46
N ALA A 571 10.97 11.49 -8.97
CA ALA A 571 10.60 10.35 -8.14
C ALA A 571 11.83 9.64 -7.54
N PHE A 572 12.90 9.46 -8.32
CA PHE A 572 14.17 8.89 -7.81
C PHE A 572 14.84 9.81 -6.80
N GLU A 573 14.87 11.13 -7.05
CA GLU A 573 15.35 12.12 -6.08
C GLU A 573 14.64 12.01 -4.73
N LEU A 574 13.30 11.94 -4.75
CA LEU A 574 12.48 11.81 -3.54
C LEU A 574 12.71 10.48 -2.81
N LEU A 575 13.04 9.41 -3.51
CA LEU A 575 13.40 8.12 -2.93
C LEU A 575 14.85 8.06 -2.45
N GLY A 576 15.67 9.07 -2.74
CA GLY A 576 17.10 9.08 -2.43
C GLY A 576 17.93 8.12 -3.29
N LEU A 577 17.53 7.91 -4.55
CA LEU A 577 18.13 6.96 -5.49
C LEU A 577 18.82 7.66 -6.65
#